data_4ef27aab82ba210f9c7ea15326af8716
#
_entry.id   4ef27aab82ba210f9c7ea15326af8716
#
_cell.length_a   1.000
_cell.length_b   1.000
_cell.length_c   1.000
_cell.angle_alpha   90.00
_cell.angle_beta   90.00
_cell.angle_gamma   90.00
#
_symmetry.space_group_name_H-M   'P 1'
#
loop_
_entity.id
_entity.type
_entity.pdbx_description
1 polymer ?
#
loop_
_entity_poly.entity_id
_entity_poly.type
_entity_poly.pdbx_seq_one_letter_code
_entity_poly.pdbx_strand_id
1 'polypeptide(L)'
;APAGRACHASLNPSAACDRAGRARSTPMMRAPWTTGGIGLNQPDRKEASSALVPVVLCGGSGTRLWPLSRADQPKPFHTLGHAHSLLQQTLLRLHDSASLRVAPAIVVANEEHRFIAAHQLTEIKAPVRHLVLEPAGRNTAPALTLAAMAARSGGDDPVLLVMPADHVVAQPEVFQQGVCHAARLAQDGAIVTFGITPDRPETGYGYIQAGATLNEDGARAIARFVEKPDLATAEGYLQAGDYLWNSGL
;
A
#
# COMPACT_ATOMS: atom_id res chain seq x y z
N ALA A 1 23.59 6.01 5.32
CA ALA A 1 22.14 6.02 5.40
C ALA A 1 21.70 4.73 6.08
N PRO A 2 20.91 4.73 7.19
CA PRO A 2 20.41 3.51 7.77
C PRO A 2 19.40 2.89 6.80
N ALA A 3 19.54 1.58 6.54
CA ALA A 3 18.60 0.80 5.77
C ALA A 3 17.23 0.87 6.47
N GLY A 4 16.23 1.42 5.79
CA GLY A 4 14.87 1.49 6.30
C GLY A 4 14.35 0.09 6.66
N ARG A 5 13.69 -0.05 7.81
CA ARG A 5 13.10 -1.32 8.22
C ARG A 5 11.87 -1.58 7.35
N ALA A 6 11.86 -2.70 6.64
CA ALA A 6 10.69 -3.14 5.89
C ALA A 6 9.75 -3.97 6.81
N CYS A 7 8.48 -3.64 6.80
CA CYS A 7 7.42 -4.28 7.59
C CYS A 7 6.23 -4.63 6.69
N HIS A 8 5.41 -5.59 7.13
CA HIS A 8 4.14 -5.86 6.47
C HIS A 8 2.98 -5.86 7.49
N ALA A 9 1.78 -5.47 7.03
CA ALA A 9 0.54 -5.64 7.75
C ALA A 9 -0.29 -6.76 7.11
N SER A 10 -0.94 -7.60 7.91
CA SER A 10 -1.82 -8.66 7.43
C SER A 10 -3.26 -8.16 7.33
N LEU A 11 -3.92 -8.44 6.22
CA LEU A 11 -5.35 -8.18 6.01
C LEU A 11 -6.19 -9.41 6.43
N ASN A 12 -5.89 -10.03 7.57
CA ASN A 12 -6.66 -11.16 8.05
C ASN A 12 -7.89 -10.68 8.84
N PRO A 13 -9.14 -11.04 8.45
CA PRO A 13 -10.36 -10.58 9.13
C PRO A 13 -10.58 -11.14 10.53
N SER A 14 -9.74 -12.08 11.01
CA SER A 14 -9.86 -12.66 12.36
C SER A 14 -9.30 -11.81 13.50
N ALA A 15 -8.61 -10.71 13.22
CA ALA A 15 -8.22 -9.74 14.24
C ALA A 15 -9.41 -8.80 14.53
N ALA A 16 -10.40 -9.29 15.29
CA ALA A 16 -11.54 -8.51 15.73
C ALA A 16 -11.06 -7.41 16.69
N CYS A 17 -11.15 -6.18 16.27
CA CYS A 17 -11.03 -5.03 17.17
C CYS A 17 -12.31 -4.95 18.01
N ASP A 18 -12.19 -5.14 19.33
CA ASP A 18 -13.31 -5.06 20.27
C ASP A 18 -13.84 -3.62 20.32
N ARG A 19 -15.15 -3.47 20.32
CA ARG A 19 -15.88 -2.18 20.24
C ARG A 19 -15.71 -1.25 21.46
N ALA A 20 -14.87 -1.61 22.40
CA ALA A 20 -14.65 -0.82 23.61
C ALA A 20 -13.15 -0.57 23.80
N GLY A 21 -12.65 0.54 23.31
CA GLY A 21 -11.26 0.99 23.46
C GLY A 21 -10.82 1.20 24.91
N ARG A 22 -10.73 0.16 25.71
CA ARG A 22 -10.10 0.15 27.03
C ARG A 22 -9.07 -0.97 27.11
N ALA A 23 -7.80 -0.56 26.99
CA ALA A 23 -6.67 -1.40 27.32
C ALA A 23 -6.68 -1.73 28.81
N ARG A 24 -6.68 -3.01 29.17
CA ARG A 24 -6.36 -3.48 30.53
C ARG A 24 -4.85 -3.54 30.67
N SER A 25 -4.33 -2.73 31.59
CA SER A 25 -2.92 -2.68 31.95
C SER A 25 -2.50 -3.94 32.71
N THR A 26 -1.54 -4.67 32.17
CA THR A 26 -0.74 -5.67 32.91
C THR A 26 0.70 -5.19 32.97
N PRO A 27 1.42 -5.29 34.10
CA PRO A 27 2.70 -4.62 34.30
C PRO A 27 3.81 -5.32 33.52
N MET A 28 4.49 -4.55 32.69
CA MET A 28 5.64 -4.98 31.90
C MET A 28 6.91 -4.99 32.74
N MET A 29 7.61 -6.13 32.80
CA MET A 29 9.00 -6.19 33.23
C MET A 29 9.90 -5.51 32.20
N ARG A 30 10.61 -4.48 32.64
CA ARG A 30 11.61 -3.76 31.85
C ARG A 30 12.90 -4.61 31.78
N ALA A 31 13.37 -4.93 30.58
CA ALA A 31 14.74 -5.34 30.33
C ALA A 31 15.59 -4.10 29.91
N PRO A 32 16.81 -3.95 30.44
CA PRO A 32 17.62 -2.77 30.17
C PRO A 32 18.43 -2.91 28.88
N TRP A 33 18.13 -2.07 27.89
CA TRP A 33 19.04 -1.86 26.75
C TRP A 33 19.77 -0.52 26.97
N THR A 34 21.01 -0.60 27.46
CA THR A 34 21.94 0.53 27.44
C THR A 34 22.68 0.49 26.09
N THR A 35 22.36 1.40 25.20
CA THR A 35 23.25 1.81 24.13
C THR A 35 23.42 3.31 24.21
N GLY A 36 24.65 3.74 24.52
CA GLY A 36 25.07 5.13 24.43
C GLY A 36 24.94 5.60 22.99
N GLY A 37 23.99 6.48 22.72
CA GLY A 37 23.78 7.13 21.43
C GLY A 37 24.08 8.61 21.57
N ILE A 38 24.98 9.07 20.73
CA ILE A 38 25.32 10.49 20.51
C ILE A 38 24.04 11.23 20.15
N GLY A 39 23.68 12.23 20.99
CA GLY A 39 22.52 13.09 20.77
C GLY A 39 22.65 13.91 19.49
N LEU A 40 21.95 13.53 18.47
CA LEU A 40 21.58 14.43 17.38
C LEU A 40 20.22 15.05 17.78
N ASN A 41 20.25 16.37 17.98
CA ASN A 41 19.04 17.18 18.17
C ASN A 41 18.08 16.90 17.01
N GLN A 42 17.05 16.10 17.26
CA GLN A 42 15.90 16.03 16.37
C GLN A 42 15.07 17.28 16.62
N PRO A 43 14.76 18.09 15.59
CA PRO A 43 13.81 19.17 15.76
C PRO A 43 12.47 18.55 16.19
N ASP A 44 11.82 19.17 17.19
CA ASP A 44 10.48 18.84 17.66
C ASP A 44 9.56 18.59 16.44
N ARG A 45 9.27 17.33 16.15
CA ARG A 45 8.22 16.97 15.20
C ARG A 45 6.92 17.45 15.81
N LYS A 46 6.45 18.60 15.36
CA LYS A 46 5.06 19.02 15.58
C LYS A 46 4.16 17.83 15.27
N GLU A 47 3.28 17.49 16.20
CA GLU A 47 2.14 16.58 16.04
C GLU A 47 1.13 17.15 15.01
N ALA A 48 1.57 17.43 13.81
CA ALA A 48 0.69 17.54 12.67
C ALA A 48 0.51 16.10 12.16
N SER A 49 -0.63 15.50 12.46
CA SER A 49 -1.10 14.28 11.77
C SER A 49 -0.94 14.54 10.27
N SER A 50 0.22 14.16 9.72
CA SER A 50 0.48 14.35 8.30
C SER A 50 -0.51 13.48 7.55
N ALA A 51 -1.37 14.13 6.76
CA ALA A 51 -2.38 13.40 5.99
C ALA A 51 -1.68 12.40 5.07
N LEU A 52 -2.22 11.19 4.99
CA LEU A 52 -1.77 10.14 4.08
C LEU A 52 -2.06 10.57 2.64
N VAL A 53 -1.07 10.49 1.77
CA VAL A 53 -1.24 10.81 0.34
C VAL A 53 -1.43 9.51 -0.46
N PRO A 54 -2.62 9.24 -1.01
CA PRO A 54 -2.83 8.13 -1.92
C PRO A 54 -2.05 8.36 -3.22
N VAL A 55 -1.30 7.34 -3.65
CA VAL A 55 -0.62 7.29 -4.95
C VAL A 55 -1.22 6.13 -5.72
N VAL A 56 -1.91 6.43 -6.82
CA VAL A 56 -2.55 5.41 -7.65
C VAL A 56 -1.74 5.20 -8.92
N LEU A 57 -1.26 3.97 -9.12
CA LEU A 57 -0.48 3.59 -10.29
C LEU A 57 -1.39 2.95 -11.35
N CYS A 58 -1.62 3.65 -12.44
CA CYS A 58 -2.41 3.19 -13.60
C CYS A 58 -1.52 2.57 -14.68
N GLY A 59 -0.51 1.78 -14.25
CA GLY A 59 0.42 1.11 -15.16
C GLY A 59 -0.07 -0.25 -15.65
N GLY A 60 0.57 -0.76 -16.72
CA GLY A 60 0.33 -2.08 -17.28
C GLY A 60 -0.71 -2.11 -18.41
N SER A 61 -0.39 -2.82 -19.48
CA SER A 61 -1.25 -2.97 -20.67
C SER A 61 -2.47 -3.87 -20.46
N GLY A 62 -2.52 -4.62 -19.33
CA GLY A 62 -3.65 -5.49 -19.01
C GLY A 62 -3.93 -6.59 -20.03
N THR A 63 -2.94 -7.04 -20.81
CA THR A 63 -3.06 -8.00 -21.94
C THR A 63 -3.74 -9.31 -21.55
N ARG A 64 -3.69 -9.71 -20.28
CA ARG A 64 -4.36 -10.93 -19.76
C ARG A 64 -5.89 -10.89 -19.85
N LEU A 65 -6.49 -9.70 -19.98
CA LEU A 65 -7.94 -9.53 -20.12
C LEU A 65 -8.38 -9.34 -21.58
N TRP A 66 -7.49 -9.59 -22.56
CA TRP A 66 -7.90 -9.52 -23.96
C TRP A 66 -9.10 -10.45 -24.23
N PRO A 67 -10.12 -10.04 -24.99
CA PRO A 67 -10.25 -8.82 -25.81
C PRO A 67 -10.82 -7.60 -25.06
N LEU A 68 -11.14 -7.72 -23.76
CA LEU A 68 -11.72 -6.64 -22.95
C LEU A 68 -10.71 -5.50 -22.76
N SER A 69 -9.48 -5.83 -22.38
CA SER A 69 -8.40 -4.85 -22.21
C SER A 69 -7.57 -4.75 -23.49
N ARG A 70 -7.31 -3.54 -23.95
CA ARG A 70 -6.54 -3.19 -25.14
C ARG A 70 -5.57 -2.06 -24.85
N ALA A 71 -4.68 -1.74 -25.80
CA ALA A 71 -3.69 -0.67 -25.63
C ALA A 71 -4.33 0.70 -25.37
N ASP A 72 -5.42 1.00 -26.07
CA ASP A 72 -6.21 2.24 -25.92
C ASP A 72 -7.11 2.28 -24.68
N GLN A 73 -7.42 1.11 -24.11
CA GLN A 73 -8.24 0.99 -22.89
C GLN A 73 -7.70 -0.12 -21.99
N PRO A 74 -6.65 0.14 -21.19
CA PRO A 74 -6.06 -0.84 -20.30
C PRO A 74 -6.93 -1.12 -19.08
N LYS A 75 -6.61 -2.22 -18.37
CA LYS A 75 -7.38 -2.79 -17.26
C LYS A 75 -7.88 -1.76 -16.21
N PRO A 76 -7.09 -0.77 -15.75
CA PRO A 76 -7.55 0.19 -14.74
C PRO A 76 -8.80 0.98 -15.11
N PHE A 77 -9.05 1.18 -16.39
CA PHE A 77 -10.16 2.01 -16.88
C PHE A 77 -11.45 1.23 -17.18
N HIS A 78 -11.46 -0.10 -16.94
CA HIS A 78 -12.64 -0.94 -17.09
C HIS A 78 -13.46 -1.01 -15.79
N THR A 79 -14.77 -1.08 -15.94
CA THR A 79 -15.71 -1.24 -14.81
C THR A 79 -15.84 -2.68 -14.33
N LEU A 80 -15.54 -3.66 -15.19
CA LEU A 80 -15.66 -5.11 -14.94
C LEU A 80 -17.04 -5.51 -14.32
N GLY A 81 -18.11 -4.88 -14.79
CA GLY A 81 -19.46 -5.13 -14.28
C GLY A 81 -19.86 -4.32 -13.04
N HIS A 82 -19.01 -3.43 -12.56
CA HIS A 82 -19.31 -2.50 -11.47
C HIS A 82 -19.75 -1.12 -11.99
N ALA A 83 -20.28 -0.27 -11.10
CA ALA A 83 -20.67 1.11 -11.43
C ALA A 83 -19.48 2.00 -11.79
N HIS A 84 -18.31 1.71 -11.20
CA HIS A 84 -17.09 2.49 -11.34
C HIS A 84 -15.96 1.66 -11.94
N SER A 85 -15.04 2.32 -12.66
CA SER A 85 -13.81 1.69 -13.13
C SER A 85 -12.90 1.30 -11.97
N LEU A 86 -11.93 0.42 -12.22
CA LEU A 86 -10.98 0.01 -11.18
C LEU A 86 -10.16 1.20 -10.64
N LEU A 87 -9.79 2.17 -11.49
CA LEU A 87 -9.19 3.44 -11.07
C LEU A 87 -10.09 4.18 -10.09
N GLN A 88 -11.36 4.38 -10.47
CA GLN A 88 -12.34 5.07 -9.62
C GLN A 88 -12.57 4.33 -8.30
N GLN A 89 -12.75 3.01 -8.34
CA GLN A 89 -12.89 2.18 -7.14
C GLN A 89 -11.67 2.28 -6.22
N THR A 90 -10.45 2.38 -6.79
CA THR A 90 -9.22 2.50 -6.01
C THR A 90 -9.18 3.79 -5.21
N LEU A 91 -9.67 4.89 -5.76
CA LEU A 91 -9.76 6.17 -5.05
C LEU A 91 -10.91 6.19 -4.04
N LEU A 92 -12.08 5.66 -4.42
CA LEU A 92 -13.29 5.68 -3.58
C LEU A 92 -13.20 4.78 -2.34
N ARG A 93 -12.25 3.83 -2.29
CA ARG A 93 -12.09 2.93 -1.13
C ARG A 93 -11.43 3.59 0.09
N LEU A 94 -10.88 4.80 -0.08
CA LEU A 94 -10.24 5.56 0.99
C LEU A 94 -11.05 6.81 1.31
N HIS A 95 -11.28 7.03 2.58
CA HIS A 95 -11.97 8.22 3.08
C HIS A 95 -11.41 8.63 4.45
N ASP A 96 -11.64 9.88 4.81
CA ASP A 96 -11.31 10.40 6.14
C ASP A 96 -12.01 9.59 7.23
N SER A 97 -11.29 9.34 8.31
CA SER A 97 -11.84 8.71 9.51
C SER A 97 -11.25 9.39 10.77
N ALA A 98 -11.68 8.97 11.95
CA ALA A 98 -11.14 9.48 13.20
C ALA A 98 -9.63 9.21 13.36
N SER A 99 -9.12 8.13 12.72
CA SER A 99 -7.73 7.68 12.83
C SER A 99 -6.90 7.89 11.56
N LEU A 100 -7.49 8.38 10.47
CA LEU A 100 -6.82 8.56 9.19
C LEU A 100 -7.33 9.81 8.48
N ARG A 101 -6.41 10.71 8.16
CA ARG A 101 -6.68 11.85 7.27
C ARG A 101 -6.11 11.53 5.90
N VAL A 102 -6.93 11.67 4.86
CA VAL A 102 -6.58 11.36 3.47
C VAL A 102 -6.43 12.66 2.69
N ALA A 103 -5.22 12.89 2.18
CA ALA A 103 -4.94 14.05 1.34
C ALA A 103 -5.43 13.81 -0.11
N PRO A 104 -5.53 14.85 -0.94
CA PRO A 104 -5.76 14.70 -2.36
C PRO A 104 -4.71 13.78 -3.01
N ALA A 105 -5.17 12.86 -3.85
CA ALA A 105 -4.37 11.79 -4.43
C ALA A 105 -3.35 12.28 -5.49
N ILE A 106 -2.33 11.47 -5.72
CA ILE A 106 -1.46 11.55 -6.90
C ILE A 106 -1.79 10.34 -7.77
N VAL A 107 -2.09 10.57 -9.04
CA VAL A 107 -2.35 9.50 -10.02
C VAL A 107 -1.21 9.49 -11.02
N VAL A 108 -0.60 8.33 -11.24
CA VAL A 108 0.45 8.15 -12.23
C VAL A 108 -0.11 7.29 -13.36
N ALA A 109 -0.09 7.80 -14.58
CA ALA A 109 -0.62 7.12 -15.76
C ALA A 109 0.29 7.33 -16.97
N ASN A 110 0.17 6.45 -17.97
CA ASN A 110 0.82 6.69 -19.25
C ASN A 110 0.20 7.91 -19.95
N GLU A 111 1.02 8.71 -20.64
CA GLU A 111 0.58 9.91 -21.36
C GLU A 111 -0.51 9.60 -22.40
N GLU A 112 -0.46 8.44 -23.03
CA GLU A 112 -1.49 8.01 -23.98
C GLU A 112 -2.89 7.93 -23.35
N HIS A 113 -2.96 7.63 -22.06
CA HIS A 113 -4.22 7.46 -21.33
C HIS A 113 -4.67 8.72 -20.57
N ARG A 114 -4.02 9.87 -20.76
CA ARG A 114 -4.28 11.11 -20.01
C ARG A 114 -5.75 11.56 -20.06
N PHE A 115 -6.40 11.41 -21.20
CA PHE A 115 -7.79 11.88 -21.36
C PHE A 115 -8.79 10.98 -20.66
N ILE A 116 -8.64 9.65 -20.78
CA ILE A 116 -9.54 8.72 -20.10
C ILE A 116 -9.33 8.78 -18.58
N ALA A 117 -8.10 8.92 -18.11
CA ALA A 117 -7.80 9.10 -16.70
C ALA A 117 -8.45 10.38 -16.17
N ALA A 118 -8.20 11.54 -16.81
CA ALA A 118 -8.76 12.82 -16.38
C ALA A 118 -10.30 12.80 -16.39
N HIS A 119 -10.93 12.21 -17.41
CA HIS A 119 -12.37 12.07 -17.50
C HIS A 119 -12.94 11.28 -16.32
N GLN A 120 -12.41 10.07 -16.06
CA GLN A 120 -12.90 9.21 -14.97
C GLN A 120 -12.67 9.82 -13.57
N LEU A 121 -11.58 10.55 -13.37
CA LEU A 121 -11.33 11.28 -12.13
C LEU A 121 -12.37 12.40 -11.92
N THR A 122 -12.72 13.11 -13.00
CA THR A 122 -13.72 14.19 -12.96
C THR A 122 -15.13 13.66 -12.68
N GLU A 123 -15.51 12.52 -13.26
CA GLU A 123 -16.82 11.87 -13.03
C GLU A 123 -17.12 11.64 -11.55
N ILE A 124 -16.14 11.17 -10.79
CA ILE A 124 -16.30 10.91 -9.34
C ILE A 124 -15.89 12.12 -8.47
N LYS A 125 -15.53 13.25 -9.09
CA LYS A 125 -15.04 14.45 -8.38
C LYS A 125 -13.90 14.12 -7.42
N ALA A 126 -13.00 13.20 -7.80
CA ALA A 126 -11.90 12.76 -6.95
C ALA A 126 -10.99 13.95 -6.57
N PRO A 127 -10.63 14.10 -5.30
CA PRO A 127 -9.63 15.08 -4.89
C PRO A 127 -8.24 14.62 -5.35
N VAL A 128 -7.79 15.10 -6.52
CA VAL A 128 -6.48 14.78 -7.10
C VAL A 128 -5.63 16.04 -7.11
N ARG A 129 -4.43 15.98 -6.50
CA ARG A 129 -3.48 17.09 -6.53
C ARG A 129 -2.55 17.06 -7.73
N HIS A 130 -2.20 15.85 -8.22
CA HIS A 130 -1.34 15.68 -9.40
C HIS A 130 -1.80 14.49 -10.23
N LEU A 131 -1.92 14.69 -11.54
CA LEU A 131 -1.94 13.63 -12.55
C LEU A 131 -0.56 13.63 -13.23
N VAL A 132 0.29 12.70 -12.85
CA VAL A 132 1.64 12.52 -13.37
C VAL A 132 1.58 11.65 -14.61
N LEU A 133 2.12 12.12 -15.72
CA LEU A 133 2.08 11.41 -16.99
C LEU A 133 3.46 10.86 -17.33
N GLU A 134 3.56 9.54 -17.51
CA GLU A 134 4.76 8.87 -17.97
C GLU A 134 4.76 8.79 -19.50
N PRO A 135 5.80 9.25 -20.19
CA PRO A 135 5.90 9.13 -21.65
C PRO A 135 6.08 7.67 -22.09
N ALA A 136 6.62 6.83 -21.22
CA ALA A 136 6.76 5.38 -21.41
C ALA A 136 6.75 4.68 -20.06
N GLY A 137 6.03 3.57 -19.94
CA GLY A 137 6.01 2.75 -18.72
C GLY A 137 7.36 2.08 -18.46
N ARG A 138 7.95 2.31 -17.28
CA ARG A 138 9.26 1.78 -16.87
C ARG A 138 9.19 1.02 -15.54
N ASN A 139 8.18 0.21 -15.35
CA ASN A 139 7.89 -0.48 -14.09
C ASN A 139 7.54 0.45 -12.92
N THR A 140 7.47 -0.11 -11.72
CA THR A 140 6.96 0.56 -10.52
C THR A 140 7.90 1.61 -9.95
N ALA A 141 9.22 1.35 -9.91
CA ALA A 141 10.16 2.21 -9.19
C ALA A 141 10.26 3.64 -9.76
N PRO A 142 10.38 3.87 -11.09
CA PRO A 142 10.34 5.22 -11.65
C PRO A 142 9.02 5.94 -11.39
N ALA A 143 7.87 5.27 -11.54
CA ALA A 143 6.56 5.84 -11.24
C ALA A 143 6.46 6.31 -9.79
N LEU A 144 6.93 5.49 -8.85
CA LEU A 144 7.01 5.84 -7.42
C LEU A 144 7.93 7.03 -7.16
N THR A 145 9.08 7.09 -7.83
CA THR A 145 10.01 8.20 -7.69
C THR A 145 9.36 9.51 -8.13
N LEU A 146 8.68 9.52 -9.28
CA LEU A 146 7.95 10.69 -9.76
C LEU A 146 6.84 11.11 -8.80
N ALA A 147 6.06 10.15 -8.27
CA ALA A 147 5.02 10.43 -7.29
C ALA A 147 5.59 11.01 -5.98
N ALA A 148 6.71 10.47 -5.49
CA ALA A 148 7.37 10.98 -4.30
C ALA A 148 7.92 12.41 -4.49
N MET A 149 8.51 12.70 -5.65
CA MET A 149 8.94 14.05 -6.01
C MET A 149 7.75 15.02 -6.08
N ALA A 150 6.63 14.59 -6.69
CA ALA A 150 5.42 15.40 -6.75
C ALA A 150 4.81 15.63 -5.36
N ALA A 151 4.81 14.62 -4.49
CA ALA A 151 4.34 14.75 -3.11
C ALA A 151 5.14 15.77 -2.31
N ARG A 152 6.46 15.82 -2.52
CA ARG A 152 7.39 16.69 -1.81
C ARG A 152 7.54 18.09 -2.42
N SER A 153 6.91 18.38 -3.53
CA SER A 153 7.06 19.67 -4.23
C SER A 153 6.65 20.89 -3.41
N GLY A 154 5.80 20.72 -2.39
CA GLY A 154 5.41 21.74 -1.42
C GLY A 154 6.32 21.87 -0.18
N GLY A 155 7.42 21.12 -0.10
CA GLY A 155 8.32 21.09 1.06
C GLY A 155 7.91 20.10 2.17
N ASP A 156 6.76 19.43 2.03
CA ASP A 156 6.29 18.39 2.94
C ASP A 156 6.99 17.05 2.68
N ASP A 157 6.95 16.15 3.67
CA ASP A 157 7.44 14.77 3.55
C ASP A 157 6.34 13.79 4.05
N PRO A 158 5.23 13.67 3.29
CA PRO A 158 4.07 12.90 3.72
C PRO A 158 4.32 11.39 3.58
N VAL A 159 3.55 10.60 4.35
CA VAL A 159 3.43 9.15 4.10
C VAL A 159 2.64 8.92 2.81
N LEU A 160 3.16 8.08 1.93
CA LEU A 160 2.51 7.70 0.68
C LEU A 160 1.88 6.32 0.81
N LEU A 161 0.61 6.19 0.44
CA LEU A 161 -0.03 4.89 0.22
C LEU A 161 -0.05 4.59 -1.28
N VAL A 162 0.80 3.67 -1.69
CA VAL A 162 0.90 3.29 -3.10
C VAL A 162 -0.06 2.16 -3.41
N MET A 163 -0.93 2.36 -4.39
CA MET A 163 -1.97 1.40 -4.78
C MET A 163 -1.94 1.17 -6.30
N PRO A 164 -1.78 -0.08 -6.77
CA PRO A 164 -2.11 -0.42 -8.16
C PRO A 164 -3.60 -0.17 -8.44
N ALA A 165 -3.91 0.44 -9.58
CA ALA A 165 -5.28 0.76 -9.97
C ALA A 165 -6.07 -0.44 -10.51
N ASP A 166 -5.51 -1.64 -10.49
CA ASP A 166 -6.12 -2.83 -11.10
C ASP A 166 -6.57 -3.89 -10.08
N HIS A 167 -6.53 -3.54 -8.79
CA HIS A 167 -6.96 -4.42 -7.70
C HIS A 167 -8.44 -4.25 -7.36
N VAL A 168 -9.13 -5.39 -7.23
CA VAL A 168 -10.46 -5.47 -6.63
C VAL A 168 -10.31 -5.78 -5.14
N VAL A 169 -10.87 -4.93 -4.29
CA VAL A 169 -10.87 -5.12 -2.83
C VAL A 169 -12.30 -5.40 -2.40
N ALA A 170 -12.55 -6.64 -1.95
CA ALA A 170 -13.88 -7.09 -1.59
C ALA A 170 -14.38 -6.50 -0.26
N GLN A 171 -13.47 -6.11 0.63
CA GLN A 171 -13.76 -5.60 1.97
C GLN A 171 -13.05 -4.25 2.18
N PRO A 172 -13.58 -3.13 1.68
CA PRO A 172 -12.94 -1.81 1.78
C PRO A 172 -12.69 -1.36 3.22
N GLU A 173 -13.58 -1.69 4.15
CA GLU A 173 -13.48 -1.33 5.57
C GLU A 173 -12.28 -2.02 6.25
N VAL A 174 -12.07 -3.31 5.96
CA VAL A 174 -10.92 -4.08 6.45
C VAL A 174 -9.63 -3.53 5.86
N PHE A 175 -9.65 -3.20 4.57
CA PHE A 175 -8.53 -2.55 3.91
C PHE A 175 -8.18 -1.21 4.57
N GLN A 176 -9.16 -0.36 4.82
CA GLN A 176 -8.93 0.95 5.47
C GLN A 176 -8.38 0.80 6.89
N GLN A 177 -8.83 -0.18 7.68
CA GLN A 177 -8.27 -0.49 9.00
C GLN A 177 -6.79 -0.88 8.87
N GLY A 178 -6.46 -1.76 7.93
CA GLY A 178 -5.06 -2.12 7.64
C GLY A 178 -4.20 -0.92 7.25
N VAL A 179 -4.75 0.00 6.44
CA VAL A 179 -4.07 1.25 6.06
C VAL A 179 -3.81 2.14 7.27
N CYS A 180 -4.75 2.24 8.22
CA CYS A 180 -4.54 3.00 9.46
C CYS A 180 -3.36 2.45 10.29
N HIS A 181 -3.23 1.12 10.39
CA HIS A 181 -2.11 0.48 11.09
C HIS A 181 -0.79 0.69 10.35
N ALA A 182 -0.80 0.50 9.02
CA ALA A 182 0.38 0.68 8.17
C ALA A 182 0.89 2.13 8.20
N ALA A 183 -0.02 3.11 8.19
CA ALA A 183 0.33 4.53 8.21
C ALA A 183 1.10 4.92 9.49
N ARG A 184 0.73 4.37 10.65
CA ARG A 184 1.46 4.61 11.91
C ARG A 184 2.89 4.10 11.83
N LEU A 185 3.10 2.87 11.34
CA LEU A 185 4.43 2.30 11.16
C LEU A 185 5.27 3.08 10.15
N ALA A 186 4.64 3.56 9.08
CA ALA A 186 5.31 4.35 8.06
C ALA A 186 5.71 5.74 8.58
N GLN A 187 4.91 6.36 9.47
CA GLN A 187 5.26 7.62 10.15
C GLN A 187 6.52 7.46 11.02
N ASP A 188 6.74 6.26 11.59
CA ASP A 188 7.95 5.92 12.34
C ASP A 188 9.15 5.58 11.43
N GLY A 189 9.02 5.75 10.11
CA GLY A 189 10.07 5.55 9.11
C GLY A 189 10.17 4.13 8.55
N ALA A 190 9.18 3.26 8.78
CA ALA A 190 9.14 1.94 8.17
C ALA A 190 8.62 2.00 6.72
N ILE A 191 9.14 1.11 5.86
CA ILE A 191 8.50 0.74 4.60
C ILE A 191 7.57 -0.43 4.90
N VAL A 192 6.28 -0.24 4.67
CA VAL A 192 5.25 -1.23 4.98
C VAL A 192 4.67 -1.80 3.68
N THR A 193 4.44 -3.10 3.64
CA THR A 193 3.69 -3.76 2.57
C THR A 193 2.59 -4.64 3.14
N PHE A 194 1.59 -4.97 2.33
CA PHE A 194 0.47 -5.80 2.74
C PHE A 194 0.65 -7.22 2.19
N GLY A 195 0.61 -8.19 3.11
CA GLY A 195 0.64 -9.60 2.78
C GLY A 195 -0.77 -10.18 2.73
N ILE A 196 -1.04 -11.01 1.74
CA ILE A 196 -2.29 -11.75 1.58
C ILE A 196 -2.03 -13.22 1.85
N THR A 197 -2.86 -13.85 2.67
CA THR A 197 -2.73 -15.29 2.97
C THR A 197 -2.95 -16.10 1.70
N PRO A 198 -1.99 -16.93 1.28
CA PRO A 198 -2.12 -17.76 0.09
C PRO A 198 -3.16 -18.86 0.30
N ASP A 199 -3.98 -19.12 -0.70
CA ASP A 199 -4.92 -20.24 -0.77
C ASP A 199 -4.50 -21.31 -1.81
N ARG A 200 -3.47 -21.04 -2.60
CA ARG A 200 -2.92 -21.90 -3.65
C ARG A 200 -1.47 -21.53 -4.00
N PRO A 201 -0.72 -22.42 -4.68
CA PRO A 201 0.64 -22.11 -5.12
C PRO A 201 0.62 -21.28 -6.41
N GLU A 202 0.61 -19.94 -6.28
CA GLU A 202 0.55 -19.02 -7.42
C GLU A 202 1.96 -18.62 -7.86
N THR A 203 2.35 -18.95 -9.09
CA THR A 203 3.69 -18.67 -9.63
C THR A 203 3.83 -17.28 -10.25
N GLY A 204 2.72 -16.57 -10.43
CA GLY A 204 2.68 -15.23 -11.01
C GLY A 204 2.85 -14.10 -9.99
N TYR A 205 2.94 -14.43 -8.69
CA TYR A 205 2.98 -13.44 -7.61
C TYR A 205 4.35 -13.42 -6.91
N GLY A 206 4.63 -12.29 -6.24
CA GLY A 206 5.69 -12.20 -5.25
C GLY A 206 5.24 -12.79 -3.92
N TYR A 207 6.17 -13.40 -3.19
CA TYR A 207 5.97 -13.95 -1.86
C TYR A 207 6.80 -13.22 -0.82
N ILE A 208 6.22 -13.02 0.35
CA ILE A 208 6.84 -12.37 1.50
C ILE A 208 6.90 -13.42 2.62
N GLN A 209 8.10 -13.74 3.09
CA GLN A 209 8.26 -14.53 4.31
C GLN A 209 8.12 -13.61 5.51
N ALA A 210 7.17 -13.92 6.37
CA ALA A 210 6.90 -13.19 7.58
C ALA A 210 7.93 -13.56 8.67
N GLY A 211 8.63 -12.57 9.18
CA GLY A 211 9.61 -12.69 10.27
C GLY A 211 9.00 -12.48 11.65
N ALA A 212 9.77 -11.91 12.55
CA ALA A 212 9.35 -11.64 13.93
C ALA A 212 8.18 -10.65 13.98
N THR A 213 7.26 -10.86 14.94
CA THR A 213 6.19 -9.90 15.26
C THR A 213 6.79 -8.62 15.84
N LEU A 214 6.35 -7.48 15.37
CA LEU A 214 6.86 -6.17 15.74
C LEU A 214 5.98 -5.45 16.77
N ASN A 215 4.67 -5.68 16.73
CA ASN A 215 3.70 -5.04 17.60
C ASN A 215 2.46 -5.92 17.84
N GLU A 216 1.59 -5.46 18.75
CA GLU A 216 0.32 -6.15 19.10
C GLU A 216 -0.72 -6.11 17.96
N ASP A 217 -0.61 -5.16 17.03
CA ASP A 217 -1.49 -5.02 15.86
C ASP A 217 -1.18 -6.06 14.76
N GLY A 218 -0.21 -6.95 14.99
CA GLY A 218 0.12 -8.06 14.08
C GLY A 218 1.09 -7.69 12.96
N ALA A 219 1.75 -6.54 13.00
CA ALA A 219 2.82 -6.22 12.08
C ALA A 219 4.02 -7.13 12.30
N ARG A 220 4.64 -7.59 11.20
CA ARG A 220 5.78 -8.49 11.24
C ARG A 220 6.91 -7.96 10.38
N ALA A 221 8.13 -8.24 10.76
CA ALA A 221 9.30 -7.97 9.93
C ALA A 221 9.23 -8.81 8.64
N ILE A 222 9.72 -8.26 7.53
CA ILE A 222 9.93 -9.02 6.31
C ILE A 222 11.28 -9.75 6.44
N ALA A 223 11.23 -11.09 6.52
CA ALA A 223 12.43 -11.91 6.56
C ALA A 223 13.01 -12.12 5.16
N ARG A 224 12.15 -12.29 4.17
CA ARG A 224 12.54 -12.54 2.78
C ARG A 224 11.45 -12.10 1.81
N PHE A 225 11.86 -11.66 0.61
CA PHE A 225 11.00 -11.43 -0.54
C PHE A 225 11.45 -12.32 -1.70
N VAL A 226 10.50 -12.99 -2.36
CA VAL A 226 10.76 -13.85 -3.52
C VAL A 226 9.77 -13.53 -4.62
N GLU A 227 10.27 -13.13 -5.77
CA GLU A 227 9.43 -12.78 -6.92
C GLU A 227 9.23 -13.99 -7.82
N LYS A 228 7.98 -14.33 -8.09
CA LYS A 228 7.56 -15.34 -9.07
C LYS A 228 8.33 -16.66 -8.97
N PRO A 229 8.19 -17.41 -7.87
CA PRO A 229 8.86 -18.70 -7.71
C PRO A 229 8.32 -19.73 -8.70
N ASP A 230 9.07 -20.81 -8.91
CA ASP A 230 8.53 -21.99 -9.61
C ASP A 230 7.44 -22.70 -8.79
N LEU A 231 6.72 -23.63 -9.42
CA LEU A 231 5.58 -24.29 -8.78
C LEU A 231 5.99 -25.07 -7.52
N ALA A 232 7.07 -25.83 -7.58
CA ALA A 232 7.53 -26.63 -6.44
C ALA A 232 7.91 -25.75 -5.23
N THR A 233 8.56 -24.64 -5.50
CA THR A 233 8.88 -23.62 -4.49
C THR A 233 7.62 -22.98 -3.91
N ALA A 234 6.64 -22.62 -4.75
CA ALA A 234 5.37 -22.04 -4.31
C ALA A 234 4.55 -23.01 -3.46
N GLU A 235 4.53 -24.31 -3.80
CA GLU A 235 3.91 -25.38 -2.99
C GLU A 235 4.59 -25.49 -1.62
N GLY A 236 5.93 -25.43 -1.57
CA GLY A 236 6.68 -25.41 -0.33
C GLY A 236 6.33 -24.22 0.57
N TYR A 237 6.13 -23.03 -0.02
CA TYR A 237 5.73 -21.83 0.72
C TYR A 237 4.31 -21.95 1.31
N LEU A 238 3.39 -22.56 0.56
CA LEU A 238 2.03 -22.81 1.04
C LEU A 238 2.03 -23.77 2.23
N GLN A 239 2.85 -24.83 2.16
CA GLN A 239 3.00 -25.81 3.25
C GLN A 239 3.69 -25.24 4.50
N ALA A 240 4.66 -24.35 4.31
CA ALA A 240 5.38 -23.71 5.42
C ALA A 240 4.48 -22.79 6.26
N GLY A 241 3.46 -22.16 5.65
CA GLY A 241 2.45 -21.35 6.32
C GLY A 241 2.93 -19.98 6.84
N ASP A 242 4.19 -19.63 6.63
CA ASP A 242 4.80 -18.35 7.03
C ASP A 242 5.03 -17.39 5.83
N TYR A 243 4.62 -17.80 4.63
CA TYR A 243 4.67 -16.97 3.43
C TYR A 243 3.31 -16.36 3.10
N LEU A 244 3.34 -15.12 2.65
CA LEU A 244 2.19 -14.34 2.20
C LEU A 244 2.42 -13.90 0.76
N TRP A 245 1.37 -13.76 -0.03
CA TRP A 245 1.49 -13.07 -1.32
C TRP A 245 1.73 -11.59 -1.13
N ASN A 246 2.65 -11.03 -1.88
CA ASN A 246 2.81 -9.58 -1.97
C ASN A 246 1.62 -8.98 -2.72
N SER A 247 0.89 -8.09 -2.06
CA SER A 247 -0.25 -7.39 -2.70
C SER A 247 0.20 -6.33 -3.71
N GLY A 248 1.46 -5.88 -3.68
CA GLY A 248 1.91 -4.73 -4.47
C GLY A 248 1.51 -3.36 -3.90
N LEU A 249 1.00 -3.36 -2.67
CA LEU A 249 0.63 -2.17 -1.89
C LEU A 249 1.75 -1.81 -0.93
#